data_becdae8fe755298ca77cf2819cc95f50
#
_entry.id   becdae8fe755298ca77cf2819cc95f50
#
_cell.length_a   1.000
_cell.length_b   1.000
_cell.length_c   1.000
_cell.angle_alpha   90.00
_cell.angle_beta   90.00
_cell.angle_gamma   90.00
#
_symmetry.space_group_name_H-M   'P 1'
#
loop_
_entity.id
_entity.type
_entity.pdbx_description
1 polymer ?
#
loop_
_entity_poly.entity_id
_entity_poly.type
_entity_poly.pdbx_seq_one_letter_code
_entity_poly.pdbx_strand_id
1 'polypeptide(L)'
;METHCRHTSLNIFLSCPMIKPFLNVDPTYDDTNYIAETAVLIGDVTLGRDASIWPHCTLRGDVNWIRVGSETNVQDRTVVHVTHGTAPADIGARVTIGHGAIVHGCTVEDEVLVGMGATILDHAVIGRHSIVGAQALVTKGTRVPPRSLVLGQPADVVRTVTDEEVAGIRAGADNYLRYGDVHAGTERPAENPWYDPV
;
A
#
# COMPACT_ATOMS: atom_id res chain seq x y z
N MET A 1 0.64 16.71 21.17
CA MET A 1 -0.44 15.86 20.63
C MET A 1 -0.16 14.47 21.17
N GLU A 2 -0.96 14.00 22.13
CA GLU A 2 -0.71 12.76 22.85
C GLU A 2 -1.05 11.58 21.96
N THR A 3 -0.09 10.68 21.80
CA THR A 3 -0.25 9.41 21.09
C THR A 3 -1.36 8.58 21.76
N HIS A 4 -2.47 8.34 21.06
CA HIS A 4 -3.59 7.55 21.55
C HIS A 4 -3.25 6.04 21.57
N CYS A 5 -2.29 5.67 22.38
CA CYS A 5 -2.12 4.29 22.83
C CYS A 5 -2.93 4.15 24.14
N ARG A 6 -4.17 3.64 24.08
CA ARG A 6 -5.01 3.45 25.28
C ARG A 6 -4.42 2.33 26.13
N HIS A 7 -3.79 2.72 27.24
CA HIS A 7 -3.36 1.79 28.28
C HIS A 7 -4.59 1.25 29.03
N THR A 8 -4.97 0.03 28.77
CA THR A 8 -5.74 -0.76 29.72
C THR A 8 -4.78 -1.58 30.56
N SER A 9 -4.99 -1.57 31.87
CA SER A 9 -4.13 -2.17 32.91
C SER A 9 -4.13 -3.70 32.86
N LEU A 10 -3.49 -4.29 31.90
CA LEU A 10 -2.89 -5.63 31.90
C LEU A 10 -1.59 -5.50 31.08
N ASN A 11 -0.47 -6.01 31.60
CA ASN A 11 0.84 -6.01 30.92
C ASN A 11 0.84 -6.89 29.67
N ILE A 12 0.05 -6.53 28.67
CA ILE A 12 0.25 -6.94 27.29
C ILE A 12 1.05 -5.79 26.70
N PHE A 13 2.26 -6.06 26.24
CA PHE A 13 3.02 -5.12 25.40
C PHE A 13 2.19 -4.89 24.13
N LEU A 14 1.29 -3.91 24.16
CA LEU A 14 0.66 -3.39 22.96
C LEU A 14 1.78 -2.71 22.17
N SER A 15 2.32 -3.39 21.17
CA SER A 15 3.23 -2.76 20.22
C SER A 15 2.40 -1.79 19.38
N CYS A 16 2.80 -0.53 19.36
CA CYS A 16 2.20 0.49 18.49
C CYS A 16 3.03 0.60 17.21
N PRO A 17 2.44 0.96 16.07
CA PRO A 17 3.20 1.21 14.85
C PRO A 17 4.30 2.24 15.09
N MET A 18 5.43 2.09 14.42
CA MET A 18 6.53 3.05 14.50
C MET A 18 6.23 4.24 13.58
N ILE A 19 5.59 5.27 14.11
CA ILE A 19 5.29 6.51 13.38
C ILE A 19 6.23 7.60 13.88
N LYS A 20 7.06 8.14 13.00
CA LYS A 20 8.11 9.10 13.36
C LYS A 20 8.14 10.31 12.45
N PRO A 21 8.30 11.52 13.03
CA PRO A 21 8.65 12.68 12.23
C PRO A 21 10.05 12.55 11.62
N PHE A 22 10.26 13.23 10.53
CA PHE A 22 11.58 13.51 9.97
C PHE A 22 11.69 15.02 9.74
N LEU A 23 12.69 15.68 10.37
CA LEU A 23 12.91 17.13 10.31
C LEU A 23 11.63 17.94 10.56
N ASN A 24 10.85 17.58 11.60
CA ASN A 24 9.58 18.19 12.01
C ASN A 24 8.41 18.02 11.01
N VAL A 25 8.49 17.06 10.09
CA VAL A 25 7.37 16.65 9.26
C VAL A 25 6.86 15.30 9.75
N ASP A 26 5.63 15.27 10.24
CA ASP A 26 4.96 14.06 10.73
C ASP A 26 4.16 13.37 9.63
N PRO A 27 4.05 12.03 9.67
CA PRO A 27 3.06 11.33 8.86
C PRO A 27 1.62 11.80 9.17
N THR A 28 0.81 11.92 8.13
CA THR A 28 -0.60 12.34 8.22
C THR A 28 -1.51 11.14 7.90
N TYR A 29 -2.39 10.83 8.84
CA TYR A 29 -3.39 9.75 8.76
C TYR A 29 -4.54 10.05 9.71
N ASP A 30 -5.64 9.30 9.63
CA ASP A 30 -6.79 9.46 10.53
C ASP A 30 -7.29 8.10 11.09
N ASP A 31 -8.36 8.14 11.86
CA ASP A 31 -8.91 6.97 12.57
C ASP A 31 -9.56 5.94 11.62
N THR A 32 -9.69 6.24 10.33
CA THR A 32 -10.18 5.29 9.31
C THR A 32 -9.07 4.37 8.81
N ASN A 33 -7.80 4.72 9.05
CA ASN A 33 -6.68 3.94 8.55
C ASN A 33 -6.36 2.74 9.45
N TYR A 34 -6.19 1.58 8.85
CA TYR A 34 -5.55 0.45 9.51
C TYR A 34 -4.04 0.53 9.37
N ILE A 35 -3.30 0.65 10.45
CA ILE A 35 -1.83 0.62 10.47
C ILE A 35 -1.39 -0.48 11.42
N ALA A 36 -0.81 -1.55 10.88
CA ALA A 36 -0.37 -2.69 11.68
C ALA A 36 0.74 -2.28 12.68
N GLU A 37 0.74 -2.90 13.85
CA GLU A 37 1.68 -2.59 14.95
C GLU A 37 3.17 -2.66 14.55
N THR A 38 3.50 -3.46 13.55
CA THR A 38 4.88 -3.61 13.05
C THR A 38 5.18 -2.79 11.81
N ALA A 39 4.24 -1.96 11.35
CA ALA A 39 4.47 -1.03 10.25
C ALA A 39 5.29 0.18 10.69
N VAL A 40 6.04 0.75 9.76
CA VAL A 40 6.92 1.90 9.98
C VAL A 40 6.54 3.01 9.01
N LEU A 41 6.16 4.19 9.53
CA LEU A 41 5.89 5.41 8.77
C LEU A 41 6.85 6.51 9.23
N ILE A 42 7.59 7.12 8.30
CA ILE A 42 8.59 8.15 8.62
C ILE A 42 8.44 9.35 7.70
N GLY A 43 8.36 10.56 8.27
CA GLY A 43 8.43 11.81 7.53
C GLY A 43 7.17 12.15 6.75
N ASP A 44 7.32 12.73 5.56
CA ASP A 44 6.22 13.22 4.72
C ASP A 44 5.47 12.08 4.03
N VAL A 45 4.64 11.40 4.81
CA VAL A 45 3.73 10.33 4.37
C VAL A 45 2.30 10.76 4.64
N THR A 46 1.44 10.75 3.63
CA THR A 46 0.00 11.01 3.81
C THR A 46 -0.79 9.79 3.35
N LEU A 47 -1.68 9.32 4.22
CA LEU A 47 -2.63 8.26 3.93
C LEU A 47 -4.01 8.86 3.65
N GLY A 48 -4.65 8.43 2.57
CA GLY A 48 -6.05 8.71 2.29
C GLY A 48 -6.97 7.88 3.19
N ARG A 49 -8.26 8.22 3.22
CA ARG A 49 -9.25 7.51 4.03
C ARG A 49 -9.28 6.02 3.73
N ASP A 50 -9.46 5.24 4.76
CA ASP A 50 -9.61 3.78 4.66
C ASP A 50 -8.39 3.06 4.02
N ALA A 51 -7.23 3.76 3.88
CA ALA A 51 -6.01 3.11 3.46
C ALA A 51 -5.48 2.17 4.56
N SER A 52 -4.91 1.02 4.17
CA SER A 52 -4.41 0.02 5.11
C SER A 52 -2.93 -0.31 4.88
N ILE A 53 -2.15 -0.27 5.97
CA ILE A 53 -0.71 -0.55 5.98
C ILE A 53 -0.46 -1.80 6.82
N TRP A 54 -0.07 -2.86 6.18
CA TRP A 54 0.00 -4.20 6.73
C TRP A 54 1.33 -4.50 7.44
N PRO A 55 1.47 -5.65 8.11
CA PRO A 55 2.64 -5.94 8.93
C PRO A 55 3.98 -5.79 8.20
N HIS A 56 4.96 -5.20 8.91
CA HIS A 56 6.33 -5.02 8.45
C HIS A 56 6.50 -4.14 7.19
N CYS A 57 5.48 -3.38 6.82
CA CYS A 57 5.63 -2.36 5.77
C CYS A 57 6.51 -1.21 6.25
N THR A 58 7.25 -0.61 5.33
CA THR A 58 8.02 0.61 5.59
C THR A 58 7.68 1.65 4.54
N LEU A 59 7.08 2.77 4.98
CA LEU A 59 6.83 3.95 4.16
C LEU A 59 7.74 5.07 4.68
N ARG A 60 8.77 5.44 3.90
CA ARG A 60 9.77 6.42 4.34
C ARG A 60 9.84 7.61 3.39
N GLY A 61 9.16 8.69 3.77
CA GLY A 61 9.12 9.99 3.09
C GLY A 61 10.09 10.99 3.74
N ASP A 62 11.38 10.65 3.81
CA ASP A 62 12.39 11.45 4.48
C ASP A 62 13.10 12.46 3.57
N VAL A 63 13.19 12.19 2.28
CA VAL A 63 13.88 13.05 1.29
C VAL A 63 12.96 13.50 0.16
N ASN A 64 11.70 13.09 0.19
CA ASN A 64 10.59 13.52 -0.66
C ASN A 64 9.29 13.02 -0.04
N TRP A 65 8.15 13.32 -0.63
CA TRP A 65 6.85 12.94 -0.10
C TRP A 65 6.33 11.60 -0.66
N ILE A 66 5.49 10.93 0.14
CA ILE A 66 4.69 9.75 -0.22
C ILE A 66 3.22 10.11 -0.03
N ARG A 67 2.38 9.82 -1.02
CA ARG A 67 0.93 9.91 -0.96
C ARG A 67 0.34 8.55 -1.27
N VAL A 68 -0.55 8.09 -0.41
CA VAL A 68 -1.30 6.84 -0.59
C VAL A 68 -2.78 7.20 -0.65
N GLY A 69 -3.43 6.91 -1.75
CA GLY A 69 -4.82 7.21 -1.99
C GLY A 69 -5.79 6.40 -1.10
N SER A 70 -7.04 6.85 -1.07
CA SER A 70 -8.09 6.22 -0.28
C SER A 70 -8.33 4.77 -0.67
N GLU A 71 -8.68 3.92 0.30
CA GLU A 71 -9.01 2.50 0.10
C GLU A 71 -7.87 1.67 -0.50
N THR A 72 -6.65 2.19 -0.47
CA THR A 72 -5.44 1.51 -0.97
C THR A 72 -4.84 0.63 0.13
N ASN A 73 -4.47 -0.60 -0.23
CA ASN A 73 -3.83 -1.52 0.70
C ASN A 73 -2.36 -1.75 0.34
N VAL A 74 -1.48 -1.60 1.32
CA VAL A 74 -0.04 -1.84 1.22
C VAL A 74 0.27 -3.08 2.04
N GLN A 75 0.42 -4.22 1.35
CA GLN A 75 0.52 -5.54 2.00
C GLN A 75 1.90 -5.81 2.60
N ASP A 76 1.95 -6.83 3.45
CA ASP A 76 3.06 -7.16 4.31
C ASP A 76 4.43 -7.06 3.65
N ARG A 77 5.42 -6.52 4.37
CA ARG A 77 6.83 -6.38 3.96
C ARG A 77 7.06 -5.48 2.74
N THR A 78 6.07 -4.71 2.32
CA THR A 78 6.24 -3.76 1.22
C THR A 78 7.09 -2.57 1.67
N VAL A 79 7.94 -2.10 0.78
CA VAL A 79 8.72 -0.87 0.96
C VAL A 79 8.25 0.19 -0.02
N VAL A 80 7.86 1.36 0.50
CA VAL A 80 7.60 2.56 -0.29
C VAL A 80 8.65 3.60 0.08
N HIS A 81 9.42 4.04 -0.90
CA HIS A 81 10.46 5.04 -0.71
C HIS A 81 10.56 6.00 -1.89
N VAL A 82 11.39 7.00 -1.77
CA VAL A 82 11.46 8.17 -2.66
C VAL A 82 12.89 8.56 -2.96
N THR A 83 13.13 9.27 -4.06
CA THR A 83 14.43 9.83 -4.35
C THR A 83 14.48 11.33 -4.01
N HIS A 84 15.57 11.75 -3.38
CA HIS A 84 15.80 13.12 -2.93
C HIS A 84 15.45 14.15 -4.01
N GLY A 85 14.48 14.99 -3.70
CA GLY A 85 14.08 16.16 -4.49
C GLY A 85 13.53 15.89 -5.89
N THR A 86 13.60 14.64 -6.42
CA THR A 86 13.31 14.38 -7.83
C THR A 86 12.20 13.37 -8.10
N ALA A 87 12.02 12.38 -7.25
CA ALA A 87 11.05 11.32 -7.46
C ALA A 87 10.25 11.02 -6.19
N PRO A 88 9.09 11.66 -5.99
CA PRO A 88 8.12 11.28 -4.96
C PRO A 88 7.41 9.99 -5.32
N ALA A 89 6.71 9.39 -4.36
CA ALA A 89 5.83 8.26 -4.58
C ALA A 89 4.36 8.71 -4.47
N ASP A 90 3.65 8.61 -5.58
CA ASP A 90 2.24 8.99 -5.69
C ASP A 90 1.40 7.75 -6.04
N ILE A 91 0.64 7.27 -5.08
CA ILE A 91 -0.14 6.04 -5.19
C ILE A 91 -1.62 6.42 -5.12
N GLY A 92 -2.36 6.10 -6.16
CA GLY A 92 -3.77 6.40 -6.32
C GLY A 92 -4.68 5.67 -5.35
N ALA A 93 -5.98 5.83 -5.56
CA ALA A 93 -7.03 5.18 -4.76
C ALA A 93 -7.28 3.74 -5.19
N ARG A 94 -7.71 2.90 -4.24
CA ARG A 94 -8.10 1.49 -4.47
C ARG A 94 -7.01 0.66 -5.16
N VAL A 95 -5.75 1.02 -4.88
CA VAL A 95 -4.58 0.27 -5.35
C VAL A 95 -4.31 -0.89 -4.39
N THR A 96 -4.05 -2.06 -4.93
CA THR A 96 -3.53 -3.20 -4.16
C THR A 96 -2.05 -3.35 -4.42
N ILE A 97 -1.22 -3.16 -3.37
CA ILE A 97 0.22 -3.40 -3.44
C ILE A 97 0.52 -4.71 -2.72
N GLY A 98 0.84 -5.74 -3.50
CA GLY A 98 1.08 -7.09 -3.01
C GLY A 98 2.32 -7.22 -2.13
N HIS A 99 2.31 -8.27 -1.31
CA HIS A 99 3.33 -8.56 -0.30
C HIS A 99 4.77 -8.45 -0.85
N GLY A 100 5.63 -7.79 -0.11
CA GLY A 100 7.06 -7.68 -0.42
C GLY A 100 7.40 -6.85 -1.66
N ALA A 101 6.48 -6.08 -2.20
CA ALA A 101 6.76 -5.20 -3.33
C ALA A 101 7.67 -4.04 -2.93
N ILE A 102 8.37 -3.47 -3.91
CA ILE A 102 9.14 -2.22 -3.76
C ILE A 102 8.55 -1.18 -4.69
N VAL A 103 8.03 -0.10 -4.12
CA VAL A 103 7.46 1.04 -4.84
C VAL A 103 8.35 2.26 -4.57
N HIS A 104 9.14 2.64 -5.55
CA HIS A 104 10.19 3.63 -5.36
C HIS A 104 10.06 4.79 -6.33
N GLY A 105 9.77 6.01 -5.81
CA GLY A 105 9.79 7.25 -6.57
C GLY A 105 8.92 7.27 -7.83
N CYS A 106 7.75 6.67 -7.83
CA CYS A 106 6.93 6.44 -9.02
C CYS A 106 5.48 6.89 -8.81
N THR A 107 4.71 6.90 -9.89
CA THR A 107 3.26 7.12 -9.87
C THR A 107 2.53 5.81 -10.17
N VAL A 108 1.59 5.45 -9.34
CA VAL A 108 0.66 4.34 -9.55
C VAL A 108 -0.74 4.94 -9.55
N GLU A 109 -1.42 4.92 -10.69
CA GLU A 109 -2.78 5.46 -10.81
C GLU A 109 -3.82 4.58 -10.09
N ASP A 110 -5.08 5.04 -10.07
CA ASP A 110 -6.16 4.35 -9.36
C ASP A 110 -6.44 2.94 -9.88
N GLU A 111 -6.94 2.09 -8.97
CA GLU A 111 -7.38 0.73 -9.30
C GLU A 111 -6.31 -0.10 -10.04
N VAL A 112 -5.09 -0.07 -9.55
CA VAL A 112 -3.96 -0.88 -10.04
C VAL A 112 -3.69 -2.03 -9.08
N LEU A 113 -3.38 -3.20 -9.63
CA LEU A 113 -2.82 -4.32 -8.88
C LEU A 113 -1.31 -4.38 -9.12
N VAL A 114 -0.53 -4.16 -8.07
CA VAL A 114 0.91 -4.44 -8.04
C VAL A 114 1.13 -5.81 -7.42
N GLY A 115 1.62 -6.75 -8.19
CA GLY A 115 1.83 -8.13 -7.77
C GLY A 115 2.90 -8.30 -6.70
N MET A 116 2.85 -9.41 -5.97
CA MET A 116 3.79 -9.75 -4.90
C MET A 116 5.24 -9.70 -5.37
N GLY A 117 6.10 -9.02 -4.59
CA GLY A 117 7.53 -8.90 -4.89
C GLY A 117 7.87 -8.09 -6.14
N ALA A 118 6.93 -7.42 -6.77
CA ALA A 118 7.21 -6.54 -7.90
C ALA A 118 8.05 -5.33 -7.45
N THR A 119 8.89 -4.84 -8.34
CA THR A 119 9.70 -3.63 -8.12
C THR A 119 9.38 -2.59 -9.17
N ILE A 120 8.98 -1.39 -8.73
CA ILE A 120 8.68 -0.24 -9.59
C ILE A 120 9.67 0.87 -9.25
N LEU A 121 10.43 1.34 -10.23
CA LEU A 121 11.51 2.29 -10.03
C LEU A 121 11.10 3.72 -10.40
N ASP A 122 11.99 4.67 -10.05
CA ASP A 122 11.82 6.11 -10.17
C ASP A 122 11.21 6.56 -11.50
N HIS A 123 10.28 7.51 -11.40
CA HIS A 123 9.61 8.14 -12.54
C HIS A 123 8.79 7.19 -13.42
N ALA A 124 8.65 5.91 -13.03
CA ALA A 124 7.70 5.03 -13.70
C ALA A 124 6.27 5.50 -13.43
N VAL A 125 5.40 5.32 -14.41
CA VAL A 125 3.96 5.62 -14.31
C VAL A 125 3.18 4.37 -14.68
N ILE A 126 2.38 3.87 -13.76
CA ILE A 126 1.49 2.74 -13.99
C ILE A 126 0.07 3.28 -14.19
N GLY A 127 -0.44 3.17 -15.42
CA GLY A 127 -1.78 3.65 -15.76
C GLY A 127 -2.87 2.84 -15.07
N ARG A 128 -4.01 3.48 -14.83
CA ARG A 128 -5.17 2.91 -14.11
C ARG A 128 -5.63 1.55 -14.66
N HIS A 129 -6.22 0.74 -13.81
CA HIS A 129 -6.74 -0.59 -14.16
C HIS A 129 -5.68 -1.54 -14.70
N SER A 130 -4.40 -1.28 -14.46
CA SER A 130 -3.31 -2.15 -14.89
C SER A 130 -2.95 -3.19 -13.83
N ILE A 131 -2.33 -4.25 -14.28
CA ILE A 131 -1.77 -5.31 -13.43
C ILE A 131 -0.27 -5.37 -13.68
N VAL A 132 0.52 -5.09 -12.66
CA VAL A 132 1.95 -5.40 -12.63
C VAL A 132 2.08 -6.80 -12.02
N GLY A 133 2.54 -7.77 -12.79
CA GLY A 133 2.62 -9.15 -12.33
C GLY A 133 3.63 -9.35 -11.18
N ALA A 134 3.45 -10.46 -10.48
CA ALA A 134 4.36 -10.80 -9.38
C ALA A 134 5.82 -10.88 -9.87
N GLN A 135 6.76 -10.37 -9.05
CA GLN A 135 8.20 -10.32 -9.35
C GLN A 135 8.58 -9.48 -10.58
N ALA A 136 7.66 -8.73 -11.19
CA ALA A 136 7.98 -7.89 -12.34
C ALA A 136 8.92 -6.73 -11.92
N LEU A 137 9.85 -6.37 -12.80
CA LEU A 137 10.75 -5.23 -12.63
C LEU A 137 10.39 -4.11 -13.62
N VAL A 138 9.61 -3.14 -13.18
CA VAL A 138 9.30 -1.94 -13.94
C VAL A 138 10.44 -0.95 -13.77
N THR A 139 11.22 -0.75 -14.84
CA THR A 139 12.42 0.07 -14.81
C THR A 139 12.11 1.56 -14.77
N LYS A 140 13.12 2.35 -14.40
CA LYS A 140 13.04 3.80 -14.27
C LYS A 140 12.45 4.46 -15.52
N GLY A 141 11.46 5.35 -15.31
CA GLY A 141 10.86 6.16 -16.37
C GLY A 141 9.90 5.40 -17.30
N THR A 142 9.65 4.12 -17.05
CA THR A 142 8.70 3.33 -17.84
C THR A 142 7.29 3.94 -17.71
N ARG A 143 6.59 4.06 -18.84
CA ARG A 143 5.18 4.48 -18.86
C ARG A 143 4.31 3.33 -19.31
N VAL A 144 3.59 2.76 -18.38
CA VAL A 144 2.61 1.70 -18.62
C VAL A 144 1.26 2.33 -18.95
N PRO A 145 0.71 2.12 -20.14
CA PRO A 145 -0.62 2.63 -20.48
C PRO A 145 -1.70 2.06 -19.55
N PRO A 146 -2.84 2.75 -19.38
CA PRO A 146 -3.98 2.20 -18.65
C PRO A 146 -4.40 0.83 -19.20
N ARG A 147 -4.94 -0.03 -18.32
CA ARG A 147 -5.44 -1.36 -18.66
C ARG A 147 -4.39 -2.30 -19.27
N SER A 148 -3.17 -2.24 -18.77
CA SER A 148 -2.07 -3.08 -19.26
C SER A 148 -1.73 -4.18 -18.26
N LEU A 149 -1.55 -5.40 -18.75
CA LEU A 149 -0.87 -6.46 -18.02
C LEU A 149 0.62 -6.37 -18.31
N VAL A 150 1.43 -6.22 -17.26
CA VAL A 150 2.88 -6.01 -17.34
C VAL A 150 3.58 -7.15 -16.64
N LEU A 151 4.48 -7.86 -17.32
CA LEU A 151 5.21 -9.02 -16.79
C LEU A 151 6.69 -8.95 -17.17
N GLY A 152 7.52 -9.59 -16.37
CA GLY A 152 8.93 -9.84 -16.69
C GLY A 152 9.96 -8.97 -15.95
N GLN A 153 11.25 -9.24 -16.23
CA GLN A 153 12.42 -8.53 -15.69
C GLN A 153 13.47 -8.35 -16.79
N PRO A 154 13.52 -7.16 -17.44
CA PRO A 154 12.62 -6.01 -17.28
C PRO A 154 11.20 -6.31 -17.71
N ALA A 155 10.25 -5.55 -17.14
CA ALA A 155 8.83 -5.76 -17.39
C ALA A 155 8.38 -5.08 -18.69
N ASP A 156 7.60 -5.82 -19.48
CA ASP A 156 6.97 -5.34 -20.70
C ASP A 156 5.44 -5.49 -20.64
N VAL A 157 4.73 -4.66 -21.41
CA VAL A 157 3.28 -4.79 -21.61
C VAL A 157 3.02 -6.00 -22.50
N VAL A 158 2.34 -7.02 -21.96
CA VAL A 158 2.09 -8.26 -22.70
C VAL A 158 0.70 -8.33 -23.33
N ARG A 159 -0.29 -7.63 -22.74
CA ARG A 159 -1.66 -7.51 -23.28
C ARG A 159 -2.49 -6.48 -22.53
N THR A 160 -3.67 -6.22 -23.03
CA THR A 160 -4.70 -5.45 -22.32
C THR A 160 -5.34 -6.27 -21.19
N VAL A 161 -5.64 -5.63 -20.06
CA VAL A 161 -6.43 -6.18 -18.95
C VAL A 161 -7.90 -6.23 -19.33
N THR A 162 -8.57 -7.35 -19.06
CA THR A 162 -10.00 -7.56 -19.37
C THR A 162 -10.90 -6.84 -18.36
N ASP A 163 -12.19 -6.71 -18.68
CA ASP A 163 -13.16 -6.13 -17.74
C ASP A 163 -13.35 -6.99 -16.48
N GLU A 164 -13.25 -8.29 -16.63
CA GLU A 164 -13.30 -9.25 -15.52
C GLU A 164 -12.09 -9.10 -14.59
N GLU A 165 -10.90 -8.90 -15.14
CA GLU A 165 -9.70 -8.62 -14.33
C GLU A 165 -9.80 -7.27 -13.62
N VAL A 166 -10.36 -6.23 -14.25
CA VAL A 166 -10.64 -4.95 -13.60
C VAL A 166 -11.63 -5.13 -12.44
N ALA A 167 -12.69 -5.91 -12.65
CA ALA A 167 -13.63 -6.25 -11.57
C ALA A 167 -12.92 -7.00 -10.43
N GLY A 168 -11.99 -7.90 -10.75
CA GLY A 168 -11.15 -8.58 -9.76
C GLY A 168 -10.25 -7.64 -8.95
N ILE A 169 -9.66 -6.62 -9.59
CA ILE A 169 -8.88 -5.57 -8.90
C ILE A 169 -9.75 -4.85 -7.86
N ARG A 170 -10.96 -4.45 -8.26
CA ARG A 170 -11.92 -3.77 -7.38
C ARG A 170 -12.35 -4.64 -6.20
N ALA A 171 -12.72 -5.89 -6.49
CA ALA A 171 -13.09 -6.85 -5.45
C ALA A 171 -11.93 -7.11 -4.47
N GLY A 172 -10.69 -7.12 -4.96
CA GLY A 172 -9.50 -7.20 -4.11
C GLY A 172 -9.40 -6.04 -3.13
N ALA A 173 -9.60 -4.80 -3.60
CA ALA A 173 -9.62 -3.62 -2.73
C ALA A 173 -10.75 -3.70 -1.68
N ASP A 174 -11.98 -4.06 -2.10
CA ASP A 174 -13.12 -4.24 -1.20
C ASP A 174 -12.86 -5.28 -0.10
N ASN A 175 -12.18 -6.38 -0.44
CA ASN A 175 -11.80 -7.39 0.54
C ASN A 175 -10.82 -6.83 1.58
N TYR A 176 -9.82 -6.05 1.14
CA TYR A 176 -8.84 -5.49 2.07
C TYR A 176 -9.40 -4.39 2.97
N LEU A 177 -10.45 -3.67 2.57
CA LEU A 177 -11.22 -2.81 3.47
C LEU A 177 -11.79 -3.64 4.64
N ARG A 178 -12.51 -4.72 4.34
CA ARG A 178 -13.09 -5.60 5.36
C ARG A 178 -12.04 -6.29 6.22
N TYR A 179 -10.93 -6.72 5.63
CA TYR A 179 -9.83 -7.31 6.42
C TYR A 179 -9.24 -6.26 7.38
N GLY A 180 -9.06 -5.02 6.91
CA GLY A 180 -8.60 -3.89 7.74
C GLY A 180 -9.52 -3.66 8.94
N ASP A 181 -10.84 -3.63 8.73
CA ASP A 181 -11.84 -3.46 9.78
C ASP A 181 -11.79 -4.56 10.85
N VAL A 182 -11.62 -5.81 10.42
CA VAL A 182 -11.50 -6.93 11.37
C VAL A 182 -10.18 -6.85 12.14
N HIS A 183 -9.07 -6.55 11.48
CA HIS A 183 -7.77 -6.39 12.16
C HIS A 183 -7.72 -5.17 13.08
N ALA A 184 -8.38 -4.07 12.72
CA ALA A 184 -8.55 -2.90 13.58
C ALA A 184 -9.50 -3.15 14.77
N GLY A 185 -10.32 -4.24 14.70
CA GLY A 185 -11.33 -4.58 15.72
C GLY A 185 -12.59 -3.73 15.63
N THR A 186 -12.79 -3.00 14.54
CA THR A 186 -14.03 -2.26 14.23
C THR A 186 -15.14 -3.19 13.76
N GLU A 187 -14.80 -4.27 13.05
CA GLU A 187 -15.67 -5.39 12.75
C GLU A 187 -15.21 -6.63 13.54
N ARG A 188 -16.17 -7.36 14.17
CA ARG A 188 -15.89 -8.57 14.98
C ARG A 188 -16.87 -9.67 14.62
N PRO A 189 -16.68 -10.37 13.48
CA PRO A 189 -17.52 -11.52 13.15
C PRO A 189 -17.33 -12.63 14.19
N ALA A 190 -18.43 -13.35 14.50
CA ALA A 190 -18.41 -14.43 15.47
C ALA A 190 -17.57 -15.64 15.02
N GLU A 191 -17.47 -15.83 13.71
CA GLU A 191 -16.69 -16.86 13.03
C GLU A 191 -15.90 -16.22 11.89
N ASN A 192 -14.82 -16.87 11.42
CA ASN A 192 -14.08 -16.38 10.29
C ASN A 192 -14.92 -16.51 9.00
N PRO A 193 -15.38 -15.40 8.39
CA PRO A 193 -16.28 -15.47 7.24
C PRO A 193 -15.58 -15.88 5.93
N TRP A 194 -14.26 -15.98 5.92
CA TRP A 194 -13.45 -16.28 4.74
C TRP A 194 -12.77 -17.64 4.80
N TYR A 195 -12.85 -18.33 5.94
CA TYR A 195 -12.17 -19.60 6.15
C TYR A 195 -13.01 -20.50 7.03
N ASP A 196 -13.43 -21.65 6.49
CA ASP A 196 -14.08 -22.74 7.25
C ASP A 196 -13.01 -23.79 7.58
N PRO A 197 -12.55 -23.89 8.83
CA PRO A 197 -11.58 -24.90 9.22
C PRO A 197 -12.21 -26.29 9.12
N VAL A 198 -11.67 -27.14 8.24
CA VAL A 198 -12.06 -28.55 8.04
C VAL A 198 -11.61 -29.40 9.22
#